data_43e202d0739dfd16d4d2443c062a532f
#
_entry.id   43e202d0739dfd16d4d2443c062a532f
#
_cell.length_a   1.000
_cell.length_b   1.000
_cell.length_c   1.000
_cell.angle_alpha   90.00
_cell.angle_beta   90.00
_cell.angle_gamma   90.00
#
_symmetry.space_group_name_H-M   'P 1'
#
loop_
_entity.id
_entity.type
_entity.pdbx_description
1 polymer ?
#
loop_
_entity_poly.entity_id
_entity_poly.type
_entity_poly.pdbx_seq_one_letter_code
_entity_poly.pdbx_strand_id
1 'polypeptide(L)'
;SFPVPVPARGIHCLVLDEDVAVYETVKELLGANHHVLWRTTVASALAVIASQHIAILVTELQVGDGDSSVMLKTLKQEYPDVLTIVNTSFKDTLRVSQLINQAQVFRYLPKPLRKGLLAKSLESTLTRYKQLQDVPALKVASKVEVSQDVQEKALSSKIMDYLSRLRAKGFGGGVVVQAV
;
A
#
# COMPACT_ATOMS: atom_id res chain seq x y z
N SER A 1 -27.07 -20.37 2.15
CA SER A 1 -25.77 -19.71 2.24
C SER A 1 -24.86 -20.30 1.19
N PHE A 2 -24.69 -19.60 0.09
CA PHE A 2 -23.76 -20.02 -0.94
C PHE A 2 -22.35 -19.59 -0.50
N PRO A 3 -21.37 -20.49 -0.49
CA PRO A 3 -20.01 -20.09 -0.26
C PRO A 3 -19.60 -19.14 -1.39
N VAL A 4 -19.25 -17.90 -1.00
CA VAL A 4 -18.63 -16.98 -1.95
C VAL A 4 -17.35 -17.65 -2.42
N PRO A 5 -17.13 -17.82 -3.72
CA PRO A 5 -15.90 -18.42 -4.19
C PRO A 5 -14.75 -17.55 -3.69
N VAL A 6 -13.90 -18.12 -2.87
CA VAL A 6 -12.58 -17.54 -2.62
C VAL A 6 -11.95 -17.38 -4.01
N PRO A 7 -11.53 -16.18 -4.41
CA PRO A 7 -10.92 -16.05 -5.71
C PRO A 7 -9.79 -17.08 -5.83
N ALA A 8 -9.87 -17.91 -6.86
CA ALA A 8 -8.91 -18.97 -7.11
C ALA A 8 -7.48 -18.44 -7.34
N ARG A 9 -7.31 -17.14 -7.30
CA ARG A 9 -6.05 -16.42 -7.46
C ARG A 9 -5.80 -15.63 -6.18
N GLY A 10 -4.61 -15.83 -5.60
CA GLY A 10 -4.15 -15.08 -4.45
C GLY A 10 -4.04 -13.56 -4.74
N ILE A 11 -3.81 -12.79 -3.69
CA ILE A 11 -3.62 -11.34 -3.80
C ILE A 11 -2.22 -11.01 -4.32
N HIS A 12 -2.05 -9.78 -4.83
CA HIS A 12 -0.76 -9.17 -5.08
C HIS A 12 -0.35 -8.30 -3.89
N CYS A 13 0.85 -8.56 -3.37
CA CYS A 13 1.50 -7.77 -2.34
C CYS A 13 2.72 -7.07 -2.93
N LEU A 14 2.83 -5.77 -2.74
CA LEU A 14 4.00 -4.99 -3.14
C LEU A 14 4.85 -4.68 -1.92
N VAL A 15 6.14 -4.98 -2.01
CA VAL A 15 7.15 -4.58 -1.02
C VAL A 15 7.98 -3.44 -1.59
N LEU A 16 7.96 -2.30 -0.92
CA LEU A 16 8.78 -1.12 -1.22
C LEU A 16 9.83 -0.96 -0.11
N ASP A 17 11.01 -1.43 -0.36
CA ASP A 17 12.13 -1.40 0.58
C ASP A 17 13.43 -1.65 -0.19
N GLU A 18 14.52 -1.01 0.20
CA GLU A 18 15.84 -1.30 -0.37
C GLU A 18 16.43 -2.62 0.15
N ASP A 19 15.97 -3.09 1.31
CA ASP A 19 16.41 -4.33 1.92
C ASP A 19 15.66 -5.54 1.31
N VAL A 20 16.37 -6.32 0.52
CA VAL A 20 15.82 -7.55 -0.09
C VAL A 20 15.34 -8.56 0.94
N ALA A 21 15.87 -8.55 2.16
CA ALA A 21 15.45 -9.47 3.23
C ALA A 21 13.99 -9.25 3.63
N VAL A 22 13.48 -8.01 3.56
CA VAL A 22 12.07 -7.72 3.80
C VAL A 22 11.20 -8.38 2.73
N TYR A 23 11.57 -8.24 1.47
CA TYR A 23 10.87 -8.90 0.36
C TYR A 23 10.88 -10.43 0.51
N GLU A 24 12.03 -11.02 0.77
CA GLU A 24 12.17 -12.46 0.91
C GLU A 24 11.33 -13.00 2.07
N THR A 25 11.31 -12.28 3.19
CA THR A 25 10.50 -12.67 4.36
C THR A 25 8.99 -12.60 4.05
N VAL A 26 8.53 -11.54 3.41
CA VAL A 26 7.13 -11.40 2.98
C VAL A 26 6.75 -12.52 2.01
N LYS A 27 7.61 -12.79 1.04
CA LYS A 27 7.40 -13.85 0.06
C LYS A 27 7.29 -15.23 0.72
N GLU A 28 8.17 -15.52 1.67
CA GLU A 28 8.12 -16.76 2.43
C GLU A 28 6.81 -16.90 3.23
N LEU A 29 6.41 -15.82 3.93
CA LEU A 29 5.22 -15.83 4.78
C LEU A 29 3.91 -15.92 4.00
N LEU A 30 3.81 -15.27 2.85
CA LEU A 30 2.63 -15.33 2.00
C LEU A 30 2.55 -16.64 1.18
N GLY A 31 3.67 -17.28 0.95
CA GLY A 31 3.77 -18.57 0.26
C GLY A 31 3.36 -18.52 -1.21
N ALA A 32 3.16 -19.70 -1.80
CA ALA A 32 2.88 -19.85 -3.23
C ALA A 32 1.48 -19.40 -3.67
N ASN A 33 0.56 -19.17 -2.73
CA ASN A 33 -0.82 -18.77 -3.03
C ASN A 33 -0.98 -17.29 -3.37
N HIS A 34 0.05 -16.48 -3.11
CA HIS A 34 0.02 -15.04 -3.32
C HIS A 34 1.23 -14.59 -4.15
N HIS A 35 1.08 -13.47 -4.84
CA HIS A 35 2.14 -12.88 -5.64
C HIS A 35 2.79 -11.73 -4.89
N VAL A 36 4.10 -11.79 -4.70
CA VAL A 36 4.86 -10.73 -4.04
C VAL A 36 5.78 -10.06 -5.05
N LEU A 37 5.66 -8.75 -5.14
CA LEU A 37 6.45 -7.88 -6.02
C LEU A 37 7.38 -7.04 -5.15
N TRP A 38 8.56 -6.75 -5.65
CA TRP A 38 9.55 -5.95 -4.94
C TRP A 38 10.00 -4.76 -5.76
N ARG A 39 10.04 -3.59 -5.11
CA ARG A 39 10.56 -2.35 -5.69
C ARG A 39 11.35 -1.59 -4.65
N THR A 40 12.28 -0.77 -5.10
CA THR A 40 13.22 -0.03 -4.25
C THR A 40 13.06 1.48 -4.32
N THR A 41 12.18 1.97 -5.21
CA THR A 41 11.91 3.39 -5.39
C THR A 41 10.42 3.69 -5.39
N VAL A 42 10.05 4.89 -4.98
CA VAL A 42 8.66 5.37 -5.02
C VAL A 42 8.13 5.35 -6.46
N ALA A 43 8.92 5.83 -7.41
CA ALA A 43 8.51 5.86 -8.81
C ALA A 43 8.18 4.47 -9.36
N SER A 44 9.02 3.47 -9.08
CA SER A 44 8.79 2.10 -9.53
C SER A 44 7.61 1.43 -8.81
N ALA A 45 7.39 1.74 -7.54
CA ALA A 45 6.22 1.28 -6.80
C ALA A 45 4.92 1.84 -7.38
N LEU A 46 4.88 3.14 -7.68
CA LEU A 46 3.73 3.79 -8.31
C LEU A 46 3.40 3.17 -9.68
N ALA A 47 4.42 2.85 -10.47
CA ALA A 47 4.23 2.17 -11.76
C ALA A 47 3.53 0.81 -11.59
N VAL A 48 3.91 0.03 -10.58
CA VAL A 48 3.26 -1.25 -10.27
C VAL A 48 1.81 -1.03 -9.82
N ILE A 49 1.56 -0.09 -8.93
CA ILE A 49 0.22 0.20 -8.41
C ILE A 49 -0.72 0.66 -9.54
N ALA A 50 -0.21 1.42 -10.49
CA ALA A 50 -0.98 1.86 -11.66
C ALA A 50 -1.27 0.73 -12.66
N SER A 51 -0.44 -0.32 -12.72
CA SER A 51 -0.54 -1.41 -13.69
C SER A 51 -1.21 -2.67 -13.19
N GLN A 52 -1.26 -2.87 -11.89
CA GLN A 52 -1.80 -4.08 -11.25
C GLN A 52 -2.61 -3.72 -10.02
N HIS A 53 -3.60 -4.57 -9.70
CA HIS A 53 -4.33 -4.45 -8.45
C HIS A 53 -3.46 -4.94 -7.29
N ILE A 54 -3.05 -4.03 -6.43
CA ILE A 54 -2.30 -4.32 -5.21
C ILE A 54 -3.25 -4.33 -4.02
N ALA A 55 -3.29 -5.45 -3.30
CA ALA A 55 -4.10 -5.58 -2.10
C ALA A 55 -3.36 -5.08 -0.84
N ILE A 56 -2.07 -5.39 -0.75
CA ILE A 56 -1.23 -5.05 0.40
C ILE A 56 0.05 -4.37 -0.08
N LEU A 57 0.38 -3.26 0.54
CA LEU A 57 1.67 -2.58 0.40
C LEU A 57 2.43 -2.69 1.72
N VAL A 58 3.62 -3.29 1.68
CA VAL A 58 4.59 -3.28 2.78
C VAL A 58 5.67 -2.29 2.41
N THR A 59 5.85 -1.22 3.16
CA THR A 59 6.74 -0.14 2.76
C THR A 59 7.64 0.38 3.88
N GLU A 60 8.89 0.67 3.52
CA GLU A 60 9.77 1.57 4.27
C GLU A 60 9.39 3.03 3.95
N LEU A 61 9.64 3.95 4.88
CA LEU A 61 9.38 5.38 4.69
C LEU A 61 10.49 6.07 3.90
N GLN A 62 11.74 5.71 4.14
CA GLN A 62 12.90 6.24 3.40
C GLN A 62 13.37 5.18 2.41
N VAL A 63 13.23 5.44 1.14
CA VAL A 63 13.63 4.55 0.04
C VAL A 63 14.50 5.30 -0.96
N GLY A 64 15.02 4.58 -1.98
CA GLY A 64 16.06 5.06 -2.87
C GLY A 64 15.89 6.44 -3.50
N ASP A 65 14.66 6.87 -3.77
CA ASP A 65 14.34 8.17 -4.36
C ASP A 65 13.63 9.13 -3.38
N GLY A 66 13.57 8.82 -2.10
CA GLY A 66 13.11 9.72 -1.06
C GLY A 66 12.08 9.16 -0.09
N ASP A 67 11.25 10.05 0.43
CA ASP A 67 10.24 9.76 1.45
C ASP A 67 8.92 9.28 0.80
N SER A 68 8.45 8.11 1.20
CA SER A 68 7.20 7.53 0.69
C SER A 68 5.93 8.05 1.38
N SER A 69 6.04 8.89 2.40
CA SER A 69 4.88 9.30 3.21
C SER A 69 3.81 10.07 2.42
N VAL A 70 4.22 10.95 1.51
CA VAL A 70 3.27 11.67 0.63
C VAL A 70 2.58 10.71 -0.34
N MET A 71 3.33 9.76 -0.88
CA MET A 71 2.76 8.69 -1.70
C MET A 71 1.68 7.92 -0.95
N LEU A 72 1.92 7.54 0.30
CA LEU A 72 0.95 6.81 1.11
C LEU A 72 -0.35 7.58 1.33
N LYS A 73 -0.26 8.87 1.62
CA LYS A 73 -1.43 9.74 1.76
C LYS A 73 -2.23 9.84 0.46
N THR A 74 -1.54 9.97 -0.67
CA THR A 74 -2.15 10.04 -1.99
C THR A 74 -2.80 8.70 -2.38
N LEU A 75 -2.12 7.58 -2.11
CA LEU A 75 -2.66 6.25 -2.39
C LEU A 75 -3.93 5.99 -1.60
N LYS A 76 -4.04 6.44 -0.37
CA LYS A 76 -5.25 6.26 0.42
C LYS A 76 -6.46 6.94 -0.22
N GLN A 77 -6.27 8.07 -0.87
CA GLN A 77 -7.31 8.78 -1.60
C GLN A 77 -7.67 8.11 -2.92
N GLU A 78 -6.66 7.68 -3.70
CA GLU A 78 -6.83 7.15 -5.05
C GLU A 78 -7.06 5.64 -5.12
N TYR A 79 -6.46 4.91 -4.19
CA TYR A 79 -6.53 3.45 -4.10
C TYR A 79 -6.92 3.02 -2.68
N PRO A 80 -8.13 3.33 -2.22
CA PRO A 80 -8.56 3.10 -0.84
C PRO A 80 -8.60 1.62 -0.45
N ASP A 81 -8.58 0.73 -1.42
CA ASP A 81 -8.57 -0.72 -1.21
C ASP A 81 -7.19 -1.28 -0.86
N VAL A 82 -6.13 -0.53 -1.11
CA VAL A 82 -4.78 -0.94 -0.75
C VAL A 82 -4.60 -0.78 0.76
N LEU A 83 -4.31 -1.88 1.44
CA LEU A 83 -3.97 -1.85 2.86
C LEU A 83 -2.45 -1.75 3.02
N THR A 84 -2.01 -0.82 3.87
CA THR A 84 -0.60 -0.51 4.03
C THR A 84 -0.07 -1.00 5.38
N ILE A 85 1.07 -1.68 5.33
CA ILE A 85 1.91 -2.03 6.47
C ILE A 85 3.18 -1.20 6.33
N VAL A 86 3.46 -0.34 7.29
CA VAL A 86 4.73 0.40 7.35
C VAL A 86 5.72 -0.37 8.20
N ASN A 87 6.89 -0.69 7.64
CA ASN A 87 8.02 -1.29 8.34
C ASN A 87 9.22 -0.35 8.19
N THR A 88 9.55 0.37 9.24
CA THR A 88 10.53 1.47 9.16
C THR A 88 11.48 1.52 10.34
N SER A 89 12.71 1.96 10.07
CA SER A 89 13.69 2.36 11.08
C SER A 89 13.55 3.81 11.53
N PHE A 90 12.61 4.55 10.96
CA PHE A 90 12.37 5.95 11.28
C PHE A 90 11.94 6.12 12.74
N LYS A 91 12.63 7.01 13.48
CA LYS A 91 12.49 7.10 14.95
C LYS A 91 11.67 8.30 15.43
N ASP A 92 11.28 9.20 14.55
CA ASP A 92 10.41 10.32 14.90
C ASP A 92 8.99 9.83 15.13
N THR A 93 8.67 9.49 16.37
CA THR A 93 7.39 8.90 16.76
C THR A 93 6.20 9.81 16.50
N LEU A 94 6.38 11.14 16.63
CA LEU A 94 5.31 12.09 16.35
C LEU A 94 4.96 12.11 14.87
N ARG A 95 5.98 12.19 14.00
CA ARG A 95 5.79 12.18 12.55
C ARG A 95 5.20 10.85 12.07
N VAL A 96 5.67 9.73 12.62
CA VAL A 96 5.11 8.40 12.31
C VAL A 96 3.64 8.32 12.74
N SER A 97 3.28 8.80 13.93
CA SER A 97 1.90 8.81 14.41
C SER A 97 0.99 9.67 13.52
N GLN A 98 1.46 10.83 13.09
CA GLN A 98 0.73 11.68 12.15
C GLN A 98 0.52 10.96 10.81
N LEU A 99 1.53 10.29 10.29
CA LEU A 99 1.43 9.52 9.06
C LEU A 99 0.43 8.36 9.17
N ILE A 100 0.47 7.62 10.27
CA ILE A 100 -0.48 6.52 10.54
C ILE A 100 -1.92 7.02 10.44
N ASN A 101 -2.21 8.17 11.06
CA ASN A 101 -3.54 8.76 11.03
C ASN A 101 -3.91 9.32 9.65
N GLN A 102 -3.03 10.07 9.02
CA GLN A 102 -3.30 10.76 7.75
C GLN A 102 -3.37 9.80 6.56
N ALA A 103 -2.49 8.83 6.49
CA ALA A 103 -2.45 7.82 5.42
C ALA A 103 -3.26 6.56 5.77
N GLN A 104 -3.85 6.51 6.96
CA GLN A 104 -4.60 5.35 7.45
C GLN A 104 -3.81 4.03 7.30
N VAL A 105 -2.57 4.06 7.77
CA VAL A 105 -1.71 2.88 7.83
C VAL A 105 -2.40 1.82 8.66
N PHE A 106 -2.55 0.62 8.11
CA PHE A 106 -3.26 -0.46 8.79
C PHE A 106 -2.42 -1.09 9.90
N ARG A 107 -1.10 -1.26 9.66
CA ARG A 107 -0.15 -1.76 10.65
C ARG A 107 1.16 -1.00 10.57
N TYR A 108 1.77 -0.80 11.72
CA TYR A 108 3.10 -0.21 11.86
C TYR A 108 4.03 -1.20 12.56
N LEU A 109 5.17 -1.48 11.95
CA LEU A 109 6.20 -2.36 12.46
C LEU A 109 7.53 -1.61 12.49
N PRO A 110 8.13 -1.38 13.67
CA PRO A 110 9.46 -0.80 13.73
C PRO A 110 10.51 -1.83 13.27
N LYS A 111 11.55 -1.35 12.60
CA LYS A 111 12.75 -2.17 12.36
C LYS A 111 13.57 -2.31 13.64
N PRO A 112 14.28 -3.41 13.84
CA PRO A 112 14.54 -4.52 12.92
C PRO A 112 13.29 -5.38 12.70
N LEU A 113 13.16 -5.91 11.48
CA LEU A 113 12.04 -6.76 11.09
C LEU A 113 11.97 -8.02 11.97
N ARG A 114 10.81 -8.24 12.57
CA ARG A 114 10.53 -9.45 13.34
C ARG A 114 9.54 -10.32 12.59
N LYS A 115 10.00 -11.50 12.17
CA LYS A 115 9.21 -12.41 11.32
C LYS A 115 7.85 -12.76 11.95
N GLY A 116 7.80 -13.02 13.25
CA GLY A 116 6.55 -13.35 13.95
C GLY A 116 5.53 -12.21 13.96
N LEU A 117 6.00 -10.97 14.17
CA LEU A 117 5.14 -9.78 14.10
C LEU A 117 4.66 -9.50 12.68
N LEU A 118 5.54 -9.67 11.69
CA LEU A 118 5.16 -9.51 10.29
C LEU A 118 4.14 -10.57 9.88
N ALA A 119 4.31 -11.83 10.29
CA ALA A 119 3.37 -12.90 10.03
C ALA A 119 1.96 -12.57 10.56
N LYS A 120 1.86 -12.13 11.80
CA LYS A 120 0.58 -11.71 12.42
C LYS A 120 -0.02 -10.50 11.70
N SER A 121 0.80 -9.54 11.32
CA SER A 121 0.36 -8.35 10.60
C SER A 121 -0.15 -8.68 9.20
N LEU A 122 0.52 -9.55 8.47
CA LEU A 122 0.06 -10.03 7.16
C LEU A 122 -1.25 -10.79 7.27
N GLU A 123 -1.39 -11.67 8.26
CA GLU A 123 -2.63 -12.43 8.51
C GLU A 123 -3.80 -11.49 8.79
N SER A 124 -3.64 -10.54 9.73
CA SER A 124 -4.70 -9.57 10.04
C SER A 124 -5.02 -8.65 8.87
N THR A 125 -4.03 -8.31 8.05
CA THR A 125 -4.22 -7.48 6.86
C THR A 125 -4.97 -8.25 5.76
N LEU A 126 -4.66 -9.51 5.53
CA LEU A 126 -5.41 -10.37 4.62
C LEU A 126 -6.86 -10.53 5.06
N THR A 127 -7.10 -10.74 6.34
CA THR A 127 -8.45 -10.82 6.90
C THR A 127 -9.22 -9.53 6.67
N ARG A 128 -8.59 -8.39 6.93
CA ARG A 128 -9.22 -7.07 6.69
C ARG A 128 -9.49 -6.82 5.21
N TYR A 129 -8.56 -7.19 4.34
CA TYR A 129 -8.75 -7.06 2.90
C TYR A 129 -9.99 -7.84 2.43
N LYS A 130 -10.15 -9.09 2.87
CA LYS A 130 -11.32 -9.91 2.55
C LYS A 130 -12.62 -9.28 3.06
N GLN A 131 -12.63 -8.77 4.29
CA GLN A 131 -13.79 -8.06 4.86
C GLN A 131 -14.18 -6.85 4.01
N LEU A 132 -13.22 -6.07 3.54
CA LEU A 132 -13.46 -4.90 2.69
C LEU A 132 -14.01 -5.27 1.31
N GLN A 133 -13.64 -6.44 0.77
CA GLN A 133 -14.23 -6.93 -0.48
C GLN A 133 -15.69 -7.35 -0.28
N ASP A 134 -16.00 -7.98 0.85
CA ASP A 134 -17.34 -8.49 1.16
C ASP A 134 -18.32 -7.37 1.57
N VAL A 135 -17.82 -6.29 2.17
CA VAL A 135 -18.64 -5.16 2.65
C VAL A 135 -18.09 -3.84 2.12
N PRO A 136 -18.45 -3.45 0.90
CA PRO A 136 -17.91 -2.23 0.24
C PRO A 136 -18.13 -0.95 1.04
N ALA A 137 -19.18 -0.86 1.86
CA ALA A 137 -19.44 0.31 2.73
C ALA A 137 -18.31 0.59 3.72
N LEU A 138 -17.54 -0.42 4.14
CA LEU A 138 -16.39 -0.25 5.03
C LEU A 138 -15.23 0.53 4.35
N LYS A 139 -15.15 0.51 3.03
CA LYS A 139 -14.15 1.26 2.26
C LYS A 139 -14.38 2.77 2.36
N VAL A 140 -15.63 3.19 2.40
CA VAL A 140 -16.01 4.60 2.49
C VAL A 140 -15.75 5.18 3.88
N ALA A 141 -15.98 4.40 4.93
CA ALA A 141 -15.76 4.81 6.32
C ALA A 141 -14.29 5.11 6.64
N SER A 142 -13.37 4.72 5.77
CA SER A 142 -11.93 4.92 5.94
C SER A 142 -11.39 6.22 5.35
N LYS A 143 -12.22 7.05 4.73
CA LYS A 143 -11.76 8.34 4.20
C LYS A 143 -11.59 9.34 5.34
N VAL A 144 -10.36 9.76 5.57
CA VAL A 144 -10.02 10.85 6.48
C VAL A 144 -9.74 12.10 5.66
N GLU A 145 -10.29 13.22 6.08
CA GLU A 145 -9.87 14.52 5.54
C GLU A 145 -8.44 14.79 5.99
N VAL A 146 -7.54 14.84 5.03
CA VAL A 146 -6.14 15.17 5.28
C VAL A 146 -5.95 16.67 5.10
N SER A 147 -5.66 17.37 6.18
CA SER A 147 -5.16 18.74 6.07
C SER A 147 -3.71 18.69 5.58
N GLN A 148 -3.49 19.18 4.38
CA GLN A 148 -2.17 19.22 3.75
C GLN A 148 -1.62 20.64 3.79
N ASP A 149 -0.33 20.78 4.06
CA ASP A 149 0.35 22.02 3.83
C ASP A 149 0.59 22.27 2.31
N VAL A 150 1.08 23.45 1.97
CA VAL A 150 1.28 23.84 0.56
C VAL A 150 2.29 22.95 -0.15
N GLN A 151 3.31 22.50 0.56
CA GLN A 151 4.36 21.66 -0.02
C GLN A 151 3.86 20.22 -0.27
N GLU A 152 3.10 19.66 0.66
CA GLU A 152 2.48 18.34 0.48
C GLU A 152 1.46 18.36 -0.67
N LYS A 153 0.68 19.42 -0.81
CA LYS A 153 -0.24 19.59 -1.94
C LYS A 153 0.49 19.61 -3.28
N ALA A 154 1.63 20.29 -3.37
CA ALA A 154 2.43 20.34 -4.58
C ALA A 154 3.00 18.96 -4.94
N LEU A 155 3.49 18.22 -3.95
CA LEU A 155 4.00 16.85 -4.13
C LEU A 155 2.88 15.87 -4.50
N SER A 156 1.73 15.94 -3.83
CA SER A 156 0.55 15.13 -4.17
C SER A 156 0.09 15.37 -5.61
N SER A 157 0.06 16.62 -6.06
CA SER A 157 -0.28 16.96 -7.44
C SER A 157 0.67 16.32 -8.44
N LYS A 158 1.99 16.33 -8.18
CA LYS A 158 2.98 15.67 -9.03
C LYS A 158 2.78 14.16 -9.10
N ILE A 159 2.47 13.53 -7.98
CA ILE A 159 2.17 12.10 -7.91
C ILE A 159 0.90 11.78 -8.71
N MET A 160 -0.14 12.59 -8.56
CA MET A 160 -1.40 12.45 -9.30
C MET A 160 -1.18 12.56 -10.80
N ASP A 161 -0.39 13.53 -11.25
CA ASP A 161 -0.03 13.70 -12.67
C ASP A 161 0.74 12.49 -13.20
N TYR A 162 1.64 11.95 -12.40
CA TYR A 162 2.40 10.77 -12.77
C TYR A 162 1.49 9.54 -12.93
N LEU A 163 0.61 9.30 -11.97
CA LEU A 163 -0.36 8.21 -12.03
C LEU A 163 -1.31 8.35 -13.23
N SER A 164 -1.78 9.56 -13.51
CA SER A 164 -2.65 9.84 -14.66
C SER A 164 -1.94 9.55 -15.99
N ARG A 165 -0.66 9.92 -16.11
CA ARG A 165 0.15 9.61 -17.29
C ARG A 165 0.38 8.11 -17.48
N LEU A 166 0.61 7.37 -16.40
CA LEU A 166 0.77 5.91 -16.45
C LEU A 166 -0.53 5.24 -16.92
N ARG A 167 -1.68 5.67 -16.41
CA ARG A 167 -2.99 5.16 -16.83
C ARG A 167 -3.25 5.45 -18.32
N ALA A 168 -2.95 6.64 -18.80
CA ALA A 168 -3.10 7.03 -20.19
C ALA A 168 -2.21 6.21 -21.15
N LYS A 169 -1.06 5.71 -20.68
CA LYS A 169 -0.16 4.82 -21.44
C LYS A 169 -0.59 3.35 -21.43
N GLY A 170 -1.74 3.00 -20.84
CA GLY A 170 -2.23 1.63 -20.79
C GLY A 170 -1.57 0.73 -19.76
N PHE A 171 -0.86 1.29 -18.79
CA PHE A 171 -0.28 0.53 -17.67
C PHE A 171 -1.30 0.12 -16.60
N GLY A 172 -2.55 0.48 -16.75
CA GLY A 172 -3.64 0.09 -15.87
C GLY A 172 -4.30 -1.18 -16.37
N GLY A 173 -3.78 -2.34 -15.99
CA GLY A 173 -4.46 -3.61 -16.27
C GLY A 173 -5.80 -3.69 -15.53
N GLY A 174 -6.89 -3.39 -16.20
CA GLY A 174 -8.23 -3.76 -15.80
C GLY A 174 -8.90 -2.95 -14.69
N VAL A 175 -8.30 -1.89 -14.19
CA VAL A 175 -9.01 -0.93 -13.35
C VAL A 175 -9.31 0.30 -14.21
N VAL A 176 -10.41 0.25 -14.91
CA VAL A 176 -11.01 1.47 -15.45
C VAL A 176 -11.56 2.24 -14.26
N VAL A 177 -10.77 3.12 -13.68
CA VAL A 177 -11.31 4.22 -12.93
C VAL A 177 -11.82 5.20 -13.98
N GLN A 178 -13.09 5.10 -14.32
CA GLN A 178 -13.76 6.20 -14.99
C GLN A 178 -13.69 7.38 -14.03
N ALA A 179 -12.80 8.31 -14.34
CA ALA A 179 -12.90 9.64 -13.80
C ALA A 179 -14.15 10.27 -14.42
N VAL A 180 -15.17 10.43 -13.63
CA VAL A 180 -16.28 11.34 -13.93
C VAL A 180 -15.85 12.74 -13.56
#